data_7ea03b766d05341bfac20bbb30824f95
#
_entry.id   7ea03b766d05341bfac20bbb30824f95
#
_cell.length_a   1.000
_cell.length_b   1.000
_cell.length_c   1.000
_cell.angle_alpha   90.00
_cell.angle_beta   90.00
_cell.angle_gamma   90.00
#
_symmetry.space_group_name_H-M   'P 1'
#
loop_
_entity.id
_entity.type
_entity.pdbx_description
1 polymer ?
#
loop_
_entity_poly.entity_id
_entity_poly.type
_entity_poly.pdbx_seq_one_letter_code
_entity_poly.pdbx_strand_id
1 'polypeptide(L)'
;MSGEMTLSRLAKLANVSVSVASKAFSGKEGVSDAMREHVFAVAREHGCFAKFYNAPYERPVVALILPEIDSRCYIKFIEEFKRAIDRNGYTMLLSISNFDPQMENTLIKYHSEHGKVDALISVSSYTEFPCGSKTVFINIGHGAGENGVCVNAELRAGLAEAVSYLVENGHRRIAYVSEPLTLKKAEKLDTCLKNHGLFLEDRYFIRSQKRFEEAGIDGLAQLMALPEPPTAVFGAYGNVTQGIIAEARRRGLSLPDDLSVISMDGVPVPLDERLDVAYIDGRIEEVCALAMREIETRLVEGRSNTPLTLTIPTLFHAGESIIKL
;
A
#
# COMPACT_ATOMS: atom_id res chain seq x y z
N MET A 1 47.17 11.61 -3.32
CA MET A 1 46.25 11.99 -2.21
C MET A 1 45.17 12.93 -2.76
N SER A 2 44.05 12.39 -3.22
CA SER A 2 42.90 13.21 -3.62
C SER A 2 42.14 13.61 -2.35
N GLY A 3 42.45 14.81 -1.84
CA GLY A 3 41.75 15.34 -0.68
C GLY A 3 40.24 15.44 -0.98
N GLU A 4 39.42 15.09 -0.02
CA GLU A 4 37.96 15.15 -0.11
C GLU A 4 37.48 16.50 -0.64
N MET A 5 36.56 16.51 -1.61
CA MET A 5 35.99 17.75 -2.14
C MET A 5 35.10 18.40 -1.09
N THR A 6 35.47 19.57 -0.60
CA THR A 6 34.71 20.37 0.34
C THR A 6 34.06 21.55 -0.36
N LEU A 7 33.01 22.12 0.23
CA LEU A 7 32.34 23.32 -0.32
C LEU A 7 33.31 24.50 -0.46
N SER A 8 34.25 24.64 0.46
CA SER A 8 35.33 25.65 0.39
C SER A 8 36.25 25.45 -0.80
N ARG A 9 36.56 24.20 -1.13
CA ARG A 9 37.39 23.87 -2.30
C ARG A 9 36.64 24.12 -3.60
N LEU A 10 35.35 23.74 -3.64
CA LEU A 10 34.49 24.03 -4.79
C LEU A 10 34.33 25.54 -5.02
N ALA A 11 34.11 26.32 -3.95
CA ALA A 11 33.99 27.76 -4.05
C ALA A 11 35.26 28.40 -4.65
N LYS A 12 36.44 27.92 -4.29
CA LYS A 12 37.72 28.35 -4.89
C LYS A 12 37.79 28.00 -6.36
N LEU A 13 37.41 26.78 -6.76
CA LEU A 13 37.42 26.32 -8.16
C LEU A 13 36.43 27.13 -9.03
N ALA A 14 35.27 27.47 -8.48
CA ALA A 14 34.26 28.30 -9.15
C ALA A 14 34.54 29.82 -9.04
N ASN A 15 35.64 30.20 -8.40
CA ASN A 15 36.02 31.60 -8.16
C ASN A 15 34.90 32.44 -7.51
N VAL A 16 34.25 31.86 -6.50
CA VAL A 16 33.18 32.51 -5.74
C VAL A 16 33.44 32.40 -4.22
N SER A 17 32.70 33.16 -3.41
CA SER A 17 32.76 32.96 -1.95
C SER A 17 32.07 31.65 -1.54
N VAL A 18 32.47 31.10 -0.40
CA VAL A 18 31.82 29.90 0.18
C VAL A 18 30.33 30.15 0.41
N SER A 19 29.95 31.38 0.78
CA SER A 19 28.56 31.79 0.96
C SER A 19 27.78 31.73 -0.35
N VAL A 20 28.36 32.18 -1.47
CA VAL A 20 27.74 32.10 -2.80
C VAL A 20 27.58 30.66 -3.24
N ALA A 21 28.64 29.84 -3.08
CA ALA A 21 28.54 28.41 -3.38
C ALA A 21 27.46 27.70 -2.56
N SER A 22 27.37 27.99 -1.25
CA SER A 22 26.34 27.44 -0.37
C SER A 22 24.93 27.87 -0.79
N LYS A 23 24.74 29.15 -1.10
CA LYS A 23 23.45 29.67 -1.57
C LYS A 23 23.05 29.11 -2.92
N ALA A 24 24.00 28.90 -3.84
CA ALA A 24 23.73 28.27 -5.13
C ALA A 24 23.10 26.89 -4.97
N PHE A 25 23.61 26.06 -4.06
CA PHE A 25 23.11 24.71 -3.80
C PHE A 25 21.89 24.66 -2.89
N SER A 26 21.67 25.66 -2.04
CA SER A 26 20.52 25.70 -1.11
C SER A 26 19.29 26.42 -1.66
N GLY A 27 19.31 26.90 -2.90
CA GLY A 27 18.21 27.62 -3.53
C GLY A 27 17.88 28.98 -2.88
N LYS A 28 18.70 29.48 -1.93
CA LYS A 28 18.44 30.75 -1.24
C LYS A 28 18.62 31.95 -2.17
N GLU A 29 17.87 33.01 -1.88
CA GLU A 29 18.00 34.29 -2.56
C GLU A 29 19.37 34.93 -2.44
N GLY A 30 19.71 35.77 -3.41
CA GLY A 30 20.98 36.53 -3.44
C GLY A 30 22.07 35.87 -4.26
N VAL A 31 21.73 34.93 -5.14
CA VAL A 31 22.56 34.36 -6.20
C VAL A 31 21.77 34.38 -7.50
N SER A 32 22.29 35.01 -8.54
CA SER A 32 21.65 35.02 -9.86
C SER A 32 21.68 33.61 -10.50
N ASP A 33 20.72 33.33 -11.40
CA ASP A 33 20.65 32.05 -12.09
C ASP A 33 21.92 31.74 -12.89
N ALA A 34 22.50 32.75 -13.54
CA ALA A 34 23.77 32.61 -14.25
C ALA A 34 24.93 32.22 -13.33
N MET A 35 24.99 32.79 -12.13
CA MET A 35 26.01 32.45 -11.15
C MET A 35 25.76 31.06 -10.54
N ARG A 36 24.51 30.68 -10.36
CA ARG A 36 24.10 29.35 -9.89
C ARG A 36 24.53 28.27 -10.89
N GLU A 37 24.22 28.47 -12.16
CA GLU A 37 24.64 27.54 -13.24
C GLU A 37 26.15 27.46 -13.40
N HIS A 38 26.86 28.56 -13.21
CA HIS A 38 28.32 28.53 -13.18
C HIS A 38 28.86 27.63 -12.08
N VAL A 39 28.38 27.78 -10.84
CA VAL A 39 28.80 26.93 -9.70
C VAL A 39 28.42 25.46 -9.96
N PHE A 40 27.25 25.21 -10.52
CA PHE A 40 26.79 23.85 -10.87
C PHE A 40 27.64 23.21 -11.97
N ALA A 41 28.02 23.95 -13.00
CA ALA A 41 28.89 23.47 -14.06
C ALA A 41 30.24 23.01 -13.50
N VAL A 42 30.89 23.85 -12.66
CA VAL A 42 32.16 23.50 -12.01
C VAL A 42 31.99 22.27 -11.10
N ALA A 43 30.88 22.15 -10.38
CA ALA A 43 30.62 20.99 -9.54
C ALA A 43 30.41 19.71 -10.33
N ARG A 44 29.76 19.75 -11.49
CA ARG A 44 29.61 18.61 -12.42
C ARG A 44 30.96 18.20 -13.03
N GLU A 45 31.76 19.17 -13.48
CA GLU A 45 33.11 18.92 -14.01
C GLU A 45 34.01 18.16 -13.03
N HIS A 46 33.88 18.50 -11.75
CA HIS A 46 34.67 17.86 -10.69
C HIS A 46 33.96 16.67 -10.01
N GLY A 47 32.84 16.18 -10.56
CA GLY A 47 32.11 15.00 -10.06
C GLY A 47 31.55 15.14 -8.66
N CYS A 48 31.39 16.37 -8.15
CA CYS A 48 30.93 16.61 -6.79
C CYS A 48 29.54 17.30 -6.70
N PHE A 49 28.83 17.43 -7.82
CA PHE A 49 27.54 18.08 -7.87
C PHE A 49 26.54 17.43 -6.92
N ALA A 50 26.37 16.10 -6.98
CA ALA A 50 25.43 15.37 -6.12
C ALA A 50 25.75 15.48 -4.64
N LYS A 51 27.02 15.67 -4.26
CA LYS A 51 27.43 15.86 -2.87
C LYS A 51 26.89 17.14 -2.24
N PHE A 52 26.77 18.20 -3.02
CA PHE A 52 26.37 19.54 -2.54
C PHE A 52 24.97 19.94 -2.97
N TYR A 53 24.40 19.25 -3.97
CA TYR A 53 23.06 19.54 -4.46
C TYR A 53 22.01 19.14 -3.41
N ASN A 54 21.62 20.12 -2.63
CA ASN A 54 20.59 20.04 -1.60
C ASN A 54 19.51 21.09 -1.89
N ALA A 55 19.15 21.25 -3.18
CA ALA A 55 18.06 22.17 -3.51
C ALA A 55 16.82 21.73 -2.74
N PRO A 56 16.23 22.58 -1.91
CA PRO A 56 14.93 22.27 -1.36
C PRO A 56 13.98 22.12 -2.56
N TYR A 57 13.20 21.08 -2.57
CA TYR A 57 12.09 21.01 -3.50
C TYR A 57 11.24 22.27 -3.28
N GLU A 58 10.88 22.95 -4.38
CA GLU A 58 10.01 24.15 -4.29
C GLU A 58 8.64 23.83 -3.71
N ARG A 59 8.31 22.53 -3.62
CA ARG A 59 7.04 21.99 -3.13
C ARG A 59 7.31 20.86 -2.13
N PRO A 60 6.41 20.62 -1.16
CA PRO A 60 6.53 19.47 -0.29
C PRO A 60 6.62 18.16 -1.08
N VAL A 61 7.49 17.29 -0.61
CA VAL A 61 7.71 15.97 -1.21
C VAL A 61 7.14 14.91 -0.29
N VAL A 62 6.27 14.07 -0.85
CA VAL A 62 5.67 12.92 -0.16
C VAL A 62 6.22 11.64 -0.77
N ALA A 63 6.94 10.84 0.02
CA ALA A 63 7.35 9.50 -0.39
C ALA A 63 6.25 8.49 -0.08
N LEU A 64 5.91 7.65 -1.04
CA LEU A 64 5.00 6.52 -0.90
C LEU A 64 5.80 5.22 -1.05
N ILE A 65 5.81 4.39 -0.01
CA ILE A 65 6.42 3.07 -0.02
C ILE A 65 5.32 2.02 -0.06
N LEU A 66 5.38 1.14 -1.05
CA LEU A 66 4.45 0.03 -1.26
C LEU A 66 5.20 -1.29 -1.32
N PRO A 67 4.58 -2.41 -0.92
CA PRO A 67 5.21 -3.72 -1.06
C PRO A 67 5.38 -4.15 -2.52
N GLU A 68 4.42 -3.81 -3.39
CA GLU A 68 4.40 -4.17 -4.82
C GLU A 68 3.48 -3.23 -5.61
N ILE A 69 3.40 -3.42 -6.93
CA ILE A 69 2.52 -2.65 -7.83
C ILE A 69 1.67 -3.54 -8.75
N ASP A 70 1.66 -4.85 -8.51
CA ASP A 70 0.98 -5.81 -9.40
C ASP A 70 -0.48 -6.04 -9.00
N SER A 71 -0.81 -5.94 -7.71
CA SER A 71 -2.19 -6.09 -7.26
C SER A 71 -2.98 -4.77 -7.37
N ARG A 72 -4.25 -4.89 -7.69
CA ARG A 72 -5.17 -3.75 -7.85
C ARG A 72 -5.33 -2.91 -6.60
N CYS A 73 -5.24 -3.52 -5.43
CA CYS A 73 -5.30 -2.82 -4.16
C CYS A 73 -4.20 -1.76 -4.06
N TYR A 74 -2.94 -2.13 -4.36
CA TYR A 74 -1.82 -1.19 -4.34
C TYR A 74 -1.88 -0.17 -5.48
N ILE A 75 -2.34 -0.58 -6.68
CA ILE A 75 -2.58 0.36 -7.78
C ILE A 75 -3.60 1.43 -7.35
N LYS A 76 -4.70 1.04 -6.70
CA LYS A 76 -5.71 1.98 -6.20
C LYS A 76 -5.13 2.95 -5.17
N PHE A 77 -4.26 2.50 -4.26
CA PHE A 77 -3.54 3.39 -3.34
C PHE A 77 -2.68 4.41 -4.09
N ILE A 78 -1.94 3.97 -5.12
CA ILE A 78 -1.12 4.87 -5.94
C ILE A 78 -2.00 5.93 -6.60
N GLU A 79 -3.10 5.54 -7.23
CA GLU A 79 -4.02 6.45 -7.92
C GLU A 79 -4.61 7.49 -6.96
N GLU A 80 -5.11 7.06 -5.79
CA GLU A 80 -5.74 7.96 -4.83
C GLU A 80 -4.73 8.91 -4.18
N PHE A 81 -3.57 8.41 -3.75
CA PHE A 81 -2.51 9.26 -3.21
C PHE A 81 -1.97 10.22 -4.28
N LYS A 82 -1.72 9.76 -5.51
CA LYS A 82 -1.27 10.61 -6.61
C LYS A 82 -2.24 11.75 -6.87
N ARG A 83 -3.54 11.43 -6.94
CA ARG A 83 -4.61 12.43 -7.14
C ARG A 83 -4.67 13.45 -6.00
N ALA A 84 -4.52 13.01 -4.75
CA ALA A 84 -4.54 13.89 -3.59
C ALA A 84 -3.27 14.74 -3.49
N ILE A 85 -2.10 14.16 -3.72
CA ILE A 85 -0.79 14.83 -3.71
C ILE A 85 -0.73 15.91 -4.79
N ASP A 86 -1.21 15.62 -6.02
CA ASP A 86 -1.26 16.59 -7.12
C ASP A 86 -2.20 17.77 -6.83
N ARG A 87 -3.39 17.49 -6.24
CA ARG A 87 -4.34 18.54 -5.85
C ARG A 87 -3.74 19.53 -4.86
N ASN A 88 -2.87 19.06 -3.98
CA ASN A 88 -2.17 19.90 -3.00
C ASN A 88 -0.90 20.54 -3.58
N GLY A 89 -0.57 20.30 -4.83
CA GLY A 89 0.64 20.80 -5.46
C GLY A 89 1.93 20.22 -4.88
N TYR A 90 1.89 19.03 -4.27
CA TYR A 90 3.05 18.32 -3.73
C TYR A 90 3.72 17.46 -4.81
N THR A 91 4.90 16.94 -4.53
CA THR A 91 5.62 16.00 -5.40
C THR A 91 5.56 14.60 -4.80
N MET A 92 5.21 13.59 -5.59
CA MET A 92 5.20 12.19 -5.16
C MET A 92 6.48 11.48 -5.57
N LEU A 93 7.08 10.76 -4.63
CA LEU A 93 8.13 9.76 -4.89
C LEU A 93 7.56 8.37 -4.57
N LEU A 94 7.74 7.40 -5.46
CA LEU A 94 7.29 6.03 -5.26
C LEU A 94 8.49 5.10 -5.05
N SER A 95 8.39 4.21 -4.07
CA SER A 95 9.39 3.18 -3.78
C SER A 95 8.71 1.85 -3.48
N ILE A 96 9.38 0.74 -3.83
CA ILE A 96 8.84 -0.61 -3.67
C ILE A 96 9.72 -1.40 -2.70
N SER A 97 9.11 -1.99 -1.67
CA SER A 97 9.83 -2.77 -0.64
C SER A 97 9.86 -4.28 -0.88
N ASN A 98 9.11 -4.79 -1.87
CA ASN A 98 9.02 -6.22 -2.22
C ASN A 98 8.60 -7.13 -1.04
N PHE A 99 7.75 -6.65 -0.13
CA PHE A 99 7.38 -7.33 1.12
C PHE A 99 8.59 -7.65 2.03
N ASP A 100 9.73 -6.99 1.80
CA ASP A 100 10.93 -7.13 2.61
C ASP A 100 11.01 -6.05 3.69
N PRO A 101 10.88 -6.40 4.99
CA PRO A 101 10.96 -5.43 6.08
C PRO A 101 12.32 -4.71 6.17
N GLN A 102 13.41 -5.35 5.74
CA GLN A 102 14.74 -4.74 5.76
C GLN A 102 14.85 -3.69 4.65
N MET A 103 14.33 -3.99 3.46
CA MET A 103 14.24 -3.03 2.36
C MET A 103 13.34 -1.86 2.74
N GLU A 104 12.18 -2.11 3.34
CA GLU A 104 11.26 -1.06 3.81
C GLU A 104 11.96 -0.11 4.79
N ASN A 105 12.63 -0.64 5.82
CA ASN A 105 13.40 0.16 6.78
C ASN A 105 14.53 0.96 6.11
N THR A 106 15.18 0.38 5.10
CA THR A 106 16.21 1.07 4.31
C THR A 106 15.62 2.24 3.54
N LEU A 107 14.46 2.05 2.90
CA LEU A 107 13.75 3.10 2.16
C LEU A 107 13.26 4.21 3.09
N ILE A 108 12.71 3.85 4.26
CA ILE A 108 12.29 4.83 5.29
C ILE A 108 13.46 5.71 5.69
N LYS A 109 14.61 5.14 6.06
CA LYS A 109 15.81 5.88 6.42
C LYS A 109 16.32 6.73 5.26
N TYR A 110 16.38 6.16 4.06
CA TYR A 110 16.84 6.89 2.88
C TYR A 110 15.98 8.14 2.63
N HIS A 111 14.66 8.00 2.62
CA HIS A 111 13.77 9.13 2.36
C HIS A 111 13.76 10.16 3.49
N SER A 112 13.78 9.74 4.75
CA SER A 112 13.72 10.66 5.89
C SER A 112 15.05 11.34 6.20
N GLU A 113 16.18 10.64 6.09
CA GLU A 113 17.49 11.14 6.51
C GLU A 113 18.27 11.76 5.34
N HIS A 114 18.28 11.11 4.18
CA HIS A 114 19.03 11.54 2.99
C HIS A 114 18.16 12.30 2.00
N GLY A 115 16.99 11.77 1.64
CA GLY A 115 16.05 12.41 0.73
C GLY A 115 15.35 13.63 1.35
N LYS A 116 15.28 13.69 2.69
CA LYS A 116 14.66 14.78 3.46
C LYS A 116 13.25 15.12 2.97
N VAL A 117 12.47 14.08 2.68
CA VAL A 117 11.07 14.24 2.29
C VAL A 117 10.26 14.88 3.42
N ASP A 118 9.23 15.63 3.07
CA ASP A 118 8.38 16.31 4.03
C ASP A 118 7.43 15.35 4.73
N ALA A 119 6.91 14.37 3.98
CA ALA A 119 6.11 13.28 4.52
C ALA A 119 6.46 11.94 3.88
N LEU A 120 6.21 10.85 4.60
CA LEU A 120 6.40 9.49 4.14
C LEU A 120 5.18 8.66 4.52
N ILE A 121 4.61 7.99 3.53
CA ILE A 121 3.51 7.05 3.67
C ILE A 121 4.07 5.65 3.41
N SER A 122 3.90 4.73 4.37
CA SER A 122 4.17 3.31 4.13
C SER A 122 2.87 2.51 4.19
N VAL A 123 2.63 1.70 3.15
CA VAL A 123 1.49 0.76 3.10
C VAL A 123 2.02 -0.60 3.51
N SER A 124 2.10 -0.84 4.82
CA SER A 124 2.76 -2.02 5.37
C SER A 124 2.24 -2.39 6.76
N SER A 125 2.46 -3.65 7.14
CA SER A 125 2.18 -4.17 8.49
C SER A 125 3.44 -4.26 9.38
N TYR A 126 4.59 -3.76 8.91
CA TYR A 126 5.89 -4.02 9.56
C TYR A 126 6.64 -2.74 9.95
N THR A 127 6.03 -1.57 9.79
CA THR A 127 6.75 -0.29 9.83
C THR A 127 7.05 0.16 11.26
N GLU A 128 8.31 0.45 11.53
CA GLU A 128 8.76 1.24 12.67
C GLU A 128 9.41 2.54 12.17
N PHE A 129 8.86 3.67 12.59
CA PHE A 129 9.38 4.98 12.17
C PHE A 129 10.43 5.50 13.13
N PRO A 130 11.51 6.16 12.63
CA PRO A 130 12.58 6.69 13.46
C PRO A 130 12.11 7.85 14.35
N CYS A 131 12.55 7.86 15.60
CA CYS A 131 12.30 8.96 16.54
C CYS A 131 13.04 10.22 16.12
N GLY A 132 12.45 11.39 16.42
CA GLY A 132 13.12 12.68 16.24
C GLY A 132 13.26 13.17 14.80
N SER A 133 12.69 12.47 13.82
CA SER A 133 12.67 12.93 12.44
C SER A 133 11.72 14.12 12.25
N LYS A 134 12.08 15.00 11.31
CA LYS A 134 11.21 16.11 10.85
C LYS A 134 10.23 15.68 9.75
N THR A 135 10.38 14.47 9.20
CA THR A 135 9.46 13.89 8.23
C THR A 135 8.18 13.49 8.94
N VAL A 136 7.02 13.85 8.41
CA VAL A 136 5.72 13.36 8.88
C VAL A 136 5.55 11.90 8.45
N PHE A 137 5.25 11.00 9.39
CA PHE A 137 5.10 9.58 9.10
C PHE A 137 3.66 9.12 9.18
N ILE A 138 3.22 8.43 8.11
CA ILE A 138 1.91 7.79 8.01
C ILE A 138 2.12 6.31 7.69
N ASN A 139 1.51 5.42 8.48
CA ASN A 139 1.40 4.00 8.15
C ASN A 139 -0.04 3.66 7.74
N ILE A 140 -0.20 2.98 6.62
CA ILE A 140 -1.47 2.39 6.19
C ILE A 140 -1.41 0.90 6.48
N GLY A 141 -2.13 0.45 7.51
CA GLY A 141 -2.12 -0.95 7.92
C GLY A 141 -2.17 -1.12 9.43
N HIS A 142 -1.41 -2.05 9.97
CA HIS A 142 -1.41 -2.35 11.40
C HIS A 142 -0.12 -1.88 12.07
N GLY A 143 -0.26 -1.03 13.09
CA GLY A 143 0.83 -0.56 13.92
C GLY A 143 1.63 0.60 13.31
N ALA A 144 1.62 1.74 13.97
CA ALA A 144 2.46 2.88 13.60
C ALA A 144 3.71 2.97 14.48
N GLY A 145 3.93 2.00 15.34
CA GLY A 145 4.94 2.12 16.39
C GLY A 145 4.62 3.28 17.34
N GLU A 146 5.65 3.84 17.96
CA GLU A 146 5.53 4.98 18.88
C GLU A 146 5.58 6.34 18.17
N ASN A 147 5.76 6.37 16.84
CA ASN A 147 5.97 7.59 16.07
C ASN A 147 5.16 7.60 14.80
N GLY A 148 4.28 8.58 14.66
CA GLY A 148 3.52 8.79 13.45
C GLY A 148 2.04 8.40 13.54
N VAL A 149 1.36 8.46 12.42
CA VAL A 149 -0.07 8.15 12.29
C VAL A 149 -0.26 6.78 11.67
N CYS A 150 -1.13 5.98 12.25
CA CYS A 150 -1.65 4.77 11.64
C CYS A 150 -3.07 5.03 11.12
N VAL A 151 -3.31 4.75 9.84
CA VAL A 151 -4.64 4.71 9.27
C VAL A 151 -4.92 3.26 8.86
N ASN A 152 -5.95 2.66 9.45
CA ASN A 152 -6.25 1.25 9.29
C ASN A 152 -7.69 1.04 8.79
N ALA A 153 -7.86 0.18 7.78
CA ALA A 153 -9.15 -0.37 7.40
C ALA A 153 -9.38 -1.69 8.16
N GLU A 154 -10.36 -1.70 9.05
CA GLU A 154 -10.64 -2.85 9.92
C GLU A 154 -11.46 -3.90 9.15
N LEU A 155 -10.80 -4.99 8.72
CA LEU A 155 -11.38 -6.04 7.88
C LEU A 155 -12.59 -6.75 8.52
N ARG A 156 -12.65 -6.83 9.85
CA ARG A 156 -13.64 -7.65 10.55
C ARG A 156 -15.08 -7.21 10.31
N ALA A 157 -15.33 -5.90 10.18
CA ALA A 157 -16.68 -5.38 10.00
C ALA A 157 -17.32 -5.92 8.71
N GLY A 158 -16.73 -5.63 7.56
CA GLY A 158 -17.24 -6.11 6.26
C GLY A 158 -17.18 -7.64 6.12
N LEU A 159 -16.17 -8.29 6.75
CA LEU A 159 -16.07 -9.76 6.74
C LEU A 159 -17.22 -10.41 7.55
N ALA A 160 -17.59 -9.84 8.68
CA ALA A 160 -18.71 -10.32 9.47
C ALA A 160 -20.06 -10.17 8.71
N GLU A 161 -20.25 -9.04 8.01
CA GLU A 161 -21.41 -8.83 7.14
C GLU A 161 -21.43 -9.86 6.00
N ALA A 162 -20.31 -10.11 5.33
CA ALA A 162 -20.20 -11.09 4.24
C ALA A 162 -20.55 -12.51 4.72
N VAL A 163 -20.02 -12.92 5.88
CA VAL A 163 -20.30 -14.24 6.47
C VAL A 163 -21.77 -14.35 6.87
N SER A 164 -22.36 -13.32 7.51
CA SER A 164 -23.78 -13.30 7.86
C SER A 164 -24.64 -13.45 6.61
N TYR A 165 -24.32 -12.69 5.56
CA TYR A 165 -25.04 -12.75 4.29
C TYR A 165 -25.00 -14.15 3.64
N LEU A 166 -23.82 -14.82 3.65
CA LEU A 166 -23.71 -16.18 3.16
C LEU A 166 -24.54 -17.18 3.97
N VAL A 167 -24.49 -17.06 5.31
CA VAL A 167 -25.24 -17.95 6.20
C VAL A 167 -26.77 -17.78 6.05
N GLU A 168 -27.24 -16.54 5.92
CA GLU A 168 -28.65 -16.21 5.67
C GLU A 168 -29.13 -16.72 4.31
N ASN A 169 -28.24 -16.79 3.31
CA ASN A 169 -28.52 -17.39 2.00
C ASN A 169 -28.31 -18.91 1.95
N GLY A 170 -28.09 -19.58 3.08
CA GLY A 170 -28.06 -21.02 3.20
C GLY A 170 -26.69 -21.67 3.14
N HIS A 171 -25.62 -20.91 2.87
CA HIS A 171 -24.26 -21.46 2.75
C HIS A 171 -23.75 -21.99 4.10
N ARG A 172 -23.17 -23.20 4.07
CA ARG A 172 -22.54 -23.86 5.23
C ARG A 172 -21.14 -24.37 4.91
N ARG A 173 -20.90 -24.76 3.66
CA ARG A 173 -19.58 -25.18 3.15
C ARG A 173 -18.91 -23.98 2.52
N ILE A 174 -18.13 -23.26 3.31
CA ILE A 174 -17.47 -22.00 2.93
C ILE A 174 -15.96 -22.23 2.90
N ALA A 175 -15.33 -21.94 1.78
CA ALA A 175 -13.90 -22.12 1.59
C ALA A 175 -13.14 -20.80 1.55
N TYR A 176 -11.85 -20.88 1.80
CA TYR A 176 -10.89 -19.77 1.64
C TYR A 176 -9.68 -20.22 0.85
N VAL A 177 -9.36 -19.49 -0.20
CA VAL A 177 -8.13 -19.69 -0.99
C VAL A 177 -7.15 -18.58 -0.65
N SER A 178 -6.03 -18.97 -0.02
CA SER A 178 -4.93 -18.09 0.36
C SER A 178 -3.70 -18.30 -0.52
N GLU A 179 -2.78 -17.38 -0.41
CA GLU A 179 -1.40 -17.47 -0.86
C GLU A 179 -0.45 -17.22 0.35
N PRO A 180 0.89 -17.37 0.22
CA PRO A 180 1.79 -17.31 1.37
C PRO A 180 1.69 -16.03 2.20
N LEU A 181 1.38 -14.88 1.59
CA LEU A 181 1.30 -13.57 2.27
C LEU A 181 -0.07 -13.29 2.92
N THR A 182 -1.08 -14.14 2.69
CA THR A 182 -2.47 -13.89 3.13
C THR A 182 -3.01 -14.93 4.13
N LEU A 183 -2.17 -15.85 4.58
CA LEU A 183 -2.55 -16.92 5.53
C LEU A 183 -3.27 -16.39 6.78
N LYS A 184 -2.82 -15.27 7.34
CA LYS A 184 -3.38 -14.67 8.56
C LYS A 184 -4.83 -14.18 8.39
N LYS A 185 -5.31 -13.93 7.16
CA LYS A 185 -6.71 -13.55 6.94
C LYS A 185 -7.68 -14.70 7.28
N ALA A 186 -7.23 -15.97 7.19
CA ALA A 186 -8.02 -17.14 7.55
C ALA A 186 -8.51 -17.10 9.00
N GLU A 187 -7.68 -16.64 9.95
CA GLU A 187 -8.04 -16.54 11.37
C GLU A 187 -9.20 -15.55 11.58
N LYS A 188 -9.23 -14.47 10.81
CA LYS A 188 -10.32 -13.49 10.86
C LYS A 188 -11.61 -14.08 10.29
N LEU A 189 -11.52 -14.80 9.17
CA LEU A 189 -12.67 -15.51 8.58
C LEU A 189 -13.21 -16.57 9.54
N ASP A 190 -12.36 -17.41 10.10
CA ASP A 190 -12.75 -18.46 11.05
C ASP A 190 -13.45 -17.86 12.29
N THR A 191 -12.94 -16.72 12.78
CA THR A 191 -13.59 -15.99 13.89
C THR A 191 -15.00 -15.54 13.52
N CYS A 192 -15.21 -15.02 12.30
CA CYS A 192 -16.54 -14.61 11.82
C CYS A 192 -17.48 -15.82 11.63
N LEU A 193 -16.97 -16.95 11.09
CA LEU A 193 -17.74 -18.18 10.93
C LEU A 193 -18.21 -18.75 12.28
N LYS A 194 -17.35 -18.71 13.30
CA LYS A 194 -17.68 -19.18 14.66
C LYS A 194 -18.86 -18.44 15.30
N ASN A 195 -19.07 -17.18 14.98
CA ASN A 195 -20.23 -16.43 15.44
C ASN A 195 -21.56 -17.00 14.91
N HIS A 196 -21.52 -17.83 13.87
CA HIS A 196 -22.67 -18.52 13.28
C HIS A 196 -22.67 -20.03 13.52
N GLY A 197 -21.83 -20.52 14.44
CA GLY A 197 -21.71 -21.95 14.75
C GLY A 197 -21.01 -22.75 13.64
N LEU A 198 -20.30 -22.08 12.73
CA LEU A 198 -19.48 -22.68 11.67
C LEU A 198 -17.99 -22.50 12.00
N PHE A 199 -17.15 -23.16 11.22
CA PHE A 199 -15.69 -22.97 11.30
C PHE A 199 -15.09 -23.21 9.92
N LEU A 200 -13.91 -22.65 9.69
CA LEU A 200 -13.15 -22.88 8.46
C LEU A 200 -12.50 -24.27 8.54
N GLU A 201 -13.18 -25.27 7.96
CA GLU A 201 -12.65 -26.65 7.93
C GLU A 201 -11.33 -26.69 7.16
N ASP A 202 -10.38 -27.50 7.62
CA ASP A 202 -9.05 -27.60 7.01
C ASP A 202 -9.12 -28.01 5.52
N ARG A 203 -10.09 -28.88 5.15
CA ARG A 203 -10.32 -29.27 3.74
C ARG A 203 -10.79 -28.10 2.86
N TYR A 204 -11.36 -27.04 3.43
CA TYR A 204 -11.80 -25.84 2.75
C TYR A 204 -10.84 -24.67 2.87
N PHE A 205 -9.73 -24.85 3.56
CA PHE A 205 -8.66 -23.86 3.65
C PHE A 205 -7.50 -24.23 2.73
N ILE A 206 -7.45 -23.65 1.54
CA ILE A 206 -6.36 -23.86 0.59
C ILE A 206 -5.21 -22.90 0.92
N ARG A 207 -4.04 -23.48 1.14
CA ARG A 207 -2.76 -22.78 1.39
C ARG A 207 -1.89 -22.91 0.13
N SER A 208 -2.24 -22.19 -0.94
CA SER A 208 -1.49 -22.25 -2.19
C SER A 208 -0.05 -21.76 -1.97
N GLN A 209 0.92 -22.41 -2.61
CA GLN A 209 2.30 -21.94 -2.68
C GLN A 209 2.53 -21.00 -3.87
N LYS A 210 1.53 -20.86 -4.72
CA LYS A 210 1.52 -19.94 -5.86
C LYS A 210 0.98 -18.59 -5.42
N ARG A 211 1.17 -17.59 -6.27
CA ARG A 211 0.68 -16.24 -6.07
C ARG A 211 -0.32 -15.83 -7.15
N PHE A 212 -1.05 -14.76 -6.90
CA PHE A 212 -1.96 -14.10 -7.84
C PHE A 212 -3.02 -15.07 -8.40
N GLU A 213 -3.30 -14.97 -9.70
CA GLU A 213 -4.30 -15.80 -10.39
C GLU A 213 -3.98 -17.29 -10.33
N GLU A 214 -2.70 -17.65 -10.35
CA GLU A 214 -2.27 -19.04 -10.23
C GLU A 214 -2.69 -19.68 -8.90
N ALA A 215 -2.67 -18.91 -7.81
CA ALA A 215 -3.15 -19.37 -6.51
C ALA A 215 -4.66 -19.64 -6.54
N GLY A 216 -5.42 -18.80 -7.22
CA GLY A 216 -6.87 -18.97 -7.40
C GLY A 216 -7.22 -20.19 -8.25
N ILE A 217 -6.52 -20.37 -9.37
CA ILE A 217 -6.70 -21.53 -10.30
C ILE A 217 -6.40 -22.83 -9.54
N ASP A 218 -5.24 -22.90 -8.91
CA ASP A 218 -4.81 -24.09 -8.15
C ASP A 218 -5.77 -24.37 -6.99
N GLY A 219 -6.17 -23.34 -6.27
CA GLY A 219 -7.06 -23.46 -5.12
C GLY A 219 -8.45 -23.98 -5.48
N LEU A 220 -9.07 -23.41 -6.51
CA LEU A 220 -10.38 -23.90 -6.95
C LEU A 220 -10.28 -25.33 -7.50
N ALA A 221 -9.20 -25.66 -8.23
CA ALA A 221 -8.99 -27.02 -8.72
C ALA A 221 -8.98 -28.04 -7.58
N GLN A 222 -8.32 -27.75 -6.47
CA GLN A 222 -8.29 -28.61 -5.27
C GLN A 222 -9.68 -28.70 -4.60
N LEU A 223 -10.37 -27.57 -4.44
CA LEU A 223 -11.69 -27.52 -3.79
C LEU A 223 -12.74 -28.33 -4.57
N MET A 224 -12.74 -28.23 -5.88
CA MET A 224 -13.69 -28.94 -6.73
C MET A 224 -13.38 -30.43 -6.89
N ALA A 225 -12.23 -30.91 -6.44
CA ALA A 225 -11.87 -32.33 -6.37
C ALA A 225 -12.32 -32.99 -5.05
N LEU A 226 -12.83 -32.24 -4.09
CA LEU A 226 -13.34 -32.78 -2.83
C LEU A 226 -14.64 -33.58 -3.06
N PRO A 227 -14.92 -34.66 -2.28
CA PRO A 227 -16.19 -35.37 -2.35
C PRO A 227 -17.41 -34.50 -2.10
N GLU A 228 -17.23 -33.47 -1.25
CA GLU A 228 -18.23 -32.47 -0.96
C GLU A 228 -17.61 -31.08 -1.21
N PRO A 229 -17.71 -30.54 -2.44
CA PRO A 229 -17.17 -29.23 -2.75
C PRO A 229 -17.85 -28.11 -1.92
N PRO A 230 -17.17 -26.96 -1.70
CA PRO A 230 -17.79 -25.80 -1.05
C PRO A 230 -18.89 -25.22 -1.96
N THR A 231 -19.84 -24.52 -1.33
CA THR A 231 -20.87 -23.76 -2.05
C THR A 231 -20.54 -22.26 -2.16
N ALA A 232 -19.57 -21.80 -1.36
CA ALA A 232 -19.04 -20.44 -1.43
C ALA A 232 -17.54 -20.45 -1.20
N VAL A 233 -16.82 -19.55 -1.87
CA VAL A 233 -15.37 -19.42 -1.74
C VAL A 233 -14.96 -17.96 -1.61
N PHE A 234 -14.12 -17.68 -0.60
CA PHE A 234 -13.39 -16.43 -0.47
C PHE A 234 -12.04 -16.52 -1.17
N GLY A 235 -11.78 -15.62 -2.13
CA GLY A 235 -10.43 -15.34 -2.61
C GLY A 235 -9.73 -14.33 -1.71
N ALA A 236 -8.47 -14.56 -1.39
CA ALA A 236 -7.71 -13.72 -0.47
C ALA A 236 -7.61 -12.25 -0.89
N TYR A 237 -7.65 -11.99 -2.19
CA TYR A 237 -7.71 -10.67 -2.83
C TYR A 237 -8.05 -10.81 -4.31
N GLY A 238 -8.20 -9.67 -5.02
CA GLY A 238 -8.73 -9.60 -6.38
C GLY A 238 -8.09 -10.55 -7.38
N ASN A 239 -6.75 -10.64 -7.44
CA ASN A 239 -6.07 -11.54 -8.38
C ASN A 239 -6.36 -13.02 -8.08
N VAL A 240 -6.35 -13.43 -6.80
CA VAL A 240 -6.73 -14.80 -6.41
C VAL A 240 -8.17 -15.08 -6.80
N THR A 241 -9.07 -14.12 -6.58
CA THR A 241 -10.48 -14.23 -6.96
C THR A 241 -10.64 -14.34 -8.48
N GLN A 242 -9.86 -13.60 -9.26
CA GLN A 242 -9.83 -13.72 -10.73
C GLN A 242 -9.43 -15.13 -11.17
N GLY A 243 -8.40 -15.70 -10.53
CA GLY A 243 -7.98 -17.06 -10.78
C GLY A 243 -9.08 -18.09 -10.47
N ILE A 244 -9.80 -17.91 -9.34
CA ILE A 244 -10.95 -18.75 -8.97
C ILE A 244 -12.01 -18.71 -10.09
N ILE A 245 -12.39 -17.52 -10.54
CA ILE A 245 -13.42 -17.34 -11.56
C ILE A 245 -12.97 -17.89 -12.93
N ALA A 246 -11.71 -17.67 -13.29
CA ALA A 246 -11.16 -18.23 -14.54
C ALA A 246 -11.22 -19.76 -14.53
N GLU A 247 -10.85 -20.40 -13.43
CA GLU A 247 -10.90 -21.87 -13.30
C GLU A 247 -12.34 -22.39 -13.23
N ALA A 248 -13.27 -21.69 -12.57
CA ALA A 248 -14.68 -22.02 -12.57
C ALA A 248 -15.23 -22.07 -14.01
N ARG A 249 -14.98 -21.01 -14.79
CA ARG A 249 -15.37 -20.95 -16.21
C ARG A 249 -14.74 -22.05 -17.04
N ARG A 250 -13.45 -22.34 -16.84
CA ARG A 250 -12.75 -23.42 -17.54
C ARG A 250 -13.39 -24.79 -17.29
N ARG A 251 -13.96 -24.99 -16.10
CA ARG A 251 -14.71 -26.20 -15.72
C ARG A 251 -16.15 -26.21 -16.17
N GLY A 252 -16.64 -25.12 -16.75
CA GLY A 252 -18.03 -24.95 -17.15
C GLY A 252 -18.99 -24.70 -15.98
N LEU A 253 -18.49 -24.24 -14.82
CA LEU A 253 -19.33 -23.86 -13.70
C LEU A 253 -19.97 -22.49 -13.97
N SER A 254 -21.26 -22.40 -13.68
CA SER A 254 -22.01 -21.14 -13.67
C SER A 254 -21.84 -20.41 -12.35
N LEU A 255 -21.51 -19.12 -12.42
CA LEU A 255 -21.43 -18.27 -11.26
C LEU A 255 -22.62 -17.27 -11.29
N PRO A 256 -23.40 -17.15 -10.22
CA PRO A 256 -23.23 -17.79 -8.90
C PRO A 256 -23.88 -19.17 -8.73
N ASP A 257 -24.57 -19.73 -9.75
CA ASP A 257 -25.48 -20.88 -9.62
C ASP A 257 -24.81 -22.13 -9.03
N ASP A 258 -23.59 -22.46 -9.49
CA ASP A 258 -22.83 -23.62 -9.01
C ASP A 258 -21.88 -23.29 -7.86
N LEU A 259 -21.44 -22.02 -7.77
CA LEU A 259 -20.48 -21.57 -6.76
C LEU A 259 -20.59 -20.06 -6.51
N SER A 260 -20.81 -19.67 -5.27
CA SER A 260 -20.70 -18.28 -4.86
C SER A 260 -19.25 -17.86 -4.64
N VAL A 261 -18.88 -16.65 -5.08
CA VAL A 261 -17.50 -16.16 -5.02
C VAL A 261 -17.44 -14.77 -4.37
N ILE A 262 -16.53 -14.60 -3.41
CA ILE A 262 -16.32 -13.32 -2.69
C ILE A 262 -14.83 -12.98 -2.70
N SER A 263 -14.48 -11.72 -2.91
CA SER A 263 -13.13 -11.20 -2.75
C SER A 263 -12.92 -10.55 -1.38
N MET A 264 -11.85 -10.92 -0.68
CA MET A 264 -11.41 -10.22 0.54
C MET A 264 -10.57 -8.97 0.23
N ASP A 265 -10.71 -8.38 -0.93
CA ASP A 265 -9.93 -7.21 -1.33
C ASP A 265 -10.75 -5.93 -1.19
N GLY A 266 -10.06 -4.86 -0.90
CA GLY A 266 -10.63 -3.52 -0.76
C GLY A 266 -11.00 -2.83 -2.08
N VAL A 267 -11.05 -3.52 -3.20
CA VAL A 267 -11.40 -2.96 -4.51
C VAL A 267 -12.25 -3.93 -5.33
N PRO A 268 -13.14 -3.43 -6.20
CA PRO A 268 -13.90 -4.28 -7.11
C PRO A 268 -13.00 -5.19 -7.94
N VAL A 269 -13.43 -6.41 -8.17
CA VAL A 269 -12.74 -7.38 -9.03
C VAL A 269 -13.29 -7.22 -10.46
N PRO A 270 -12.57 -6.60 -11.38
CA PRO A 270 -13.05 -6.42 -12.74
C PRO A 270 -12.80 -7.70 -13.53
N LEU A 271 -13.85 -8.44 -13.74
CA LEU A 271 -13.74 -9.72 -14.41
C LEU A 271 -14.39 -9.77 -15.76
N ASP A 272 -15.31 -8.95 -15.99
CA ASP A 272 -16.15 -8.88 -17.18
C ASP A 272 -17.31 -7.94 -16.82
N GLU A 273 -17.85 -7.22 -17.77
CA GLU A 273 -19.02 -6.36 -17.57
C GLU A 273 -20.31 -7.15 -17.18
N ARG A 274 -20.19 -8.47 -16.97
CA ARG A 274 -21.33 -9.40 -16.82
C ARG A 274 -21.53 -9.95 -15.40
N LEU A 275 -20.60 -9.75 -14.48
CA LEU A 275 -20.72 -10.27 -13.11
C LEU A 275 -20.13 -9.26 -12.11
N ASP A 276 -21.02 -8.66 -11.32
CA ASP A 276 -20.64 -7.86 -10.18
C ASP A 276 -20.23 -8.78 -9.02
N VAL A 277 -18.91 -8.93 -8.82
CA VAL A 277 -18.37 -9.83 -7.82
C VAL A 277 -18.48 -9.23 -6.44
N ALA A 278 -19.04 -9.97 -5.48
CA ALA A 278 -19.08 -9.60 -4.09
C ALA A 278 -17.68 -9.39 -3.51
N TYR A 279 -17.48 -8.33 -2.73
CA TYR A 279 -16.17 -8.04 -2.13
C TYR A 279 -16.29 -7.26 -0.82
N ILE A 280 -15.20 -7.27 -0.06
CA ILE A 280 -15.07 -6.45 1.14
C ILE A 280 -14.35 -5.15 0.74
N ASP A 281 -15.09 -4.04 0.80
CA ASP A 281 -14.57 -2.71 0.47
C ASP A 281 -13.68 -2.17 1.60
N GLY A 282 -12.40 -2.01 1.32
CA GLY A 282 -11.40 -1.43 2.21
C GLY A 282 -11.46 0.09 2.32
N ARG A 283 -12.38 0.74 1.62
CA ARG A 283 -12.59 2.20 1.62
C ARG A 283 -11.30 2.98 1.37
N ILE A 284 -10.51 2.54 0.39
CA ILE A 284 -9.16 3.07 0.11
C ILE A 284 -9.19 4.59 -0.11
N GLU A 285 -10.21 5.12 -0.77
CA GLU A 285 -10.37 6.56 -1.00
C GLU A 285 -10.40 7.34 0.32
N GLU A 286 -11.14 6.83 1.30
CA GLU A 286 -11.30 7.44 2.61
C GLU A 286 -10.04 7.28 3.47
N VAL A 287 -9.39 6.12 3.39
CA VAL A 287 -8.09 5.87 4.02
C VAL A 287 -7.06 6.88 3.52
N CYS A 288 -6.95 7.06 2.19
CA CYS A 288 -6.03 8.03 1.59
C CYS A 288 -6.39 9.48 1.96
N ALA A 289 -7.67 9.82 1.99
CA ALA A 289 -8.13 11.15 2.37
C ALA A 289 -7.78 11.49 3.83
N LEU A 290 -7.95 10.53 4.76
CA LEU A 290 -7.55 10.70 6.16
C LEU A 290 -6.02 10.85 6.28
N ALA A 291 -5.26 10.00 5.62
CA ALA A 291 -3.80 10.06 5.62
C ALA A 291 -3.28 11.42 5.12
N MET A 292 -3.83 11.91 4.00
CA MET A 292 -3.44 13.21 3.45
C MET A 292 -3.82 14.38 4.36
N ARG A 293 -5.00 14.34 4.99
CA ARG A 293 -5.41 15.37 5.96
C ARG A 293 -4.45 15.45 7.15
N GLU A 294 -4.00 14.29 7.66
CA GLU A 294 -3.01 14.25 8.73
C GLU A 294 -1.65 14.81 8.29
N ILE A 295 -1.22 14.53 7.06
CA ILE A 295 -0.01 15.10 6.49
C ILE A 295 -0.13 16.64 6.46
N GLU A 296 -1.19 17.17 5.86
CA GLU A 296 -1.42 18.60 5.71
C GLU A 296 -1.42 19.31 7.08
N THR A 297 -2.19 18.78 8.04
CA THR A 297 -2.28 19.30 9.40
C THR A 297 -0.90 19.36 10.05
N ARG A 298 -0.15 18.28 10.01
CA ARG A 298 1.16 18.17 10.66
C ARG A 298 2.25 18.99 9.98
N LEU A 299 2.19 19.15 8.67
CA LEU A 299 3.11 20.04 7.95
C LEU A 299 2.89 21.51 8.33
N VAL A 300 1.64 21.92 8.55
CA VAL A 300 1.28 23.30 8.99
C VAL A 300 1.62 23.51 10.46
N GLU A 301 1.34 22.56 11.33
CA GLU A 301 1.53 22.68 12.80
C GLU A 301 2.98 22.45 13.25
N GLY A 302 3.93 22.18 12.36
CA GLY A 302 5.34 22.06 12.68
C GLY A 302 5.89 20.63 12.69
N ARG A 303 5.30 19.71 11.92
CA ARG A 303 5.83 18.36 11.65
C ARG A 303 5.90 17.47 12.89
N SER A 304 4.83 17.42 13.66
CA SER A 304 4.71 16.53 14.82
C SER A 304 4.50 15.09 14.38
N ASN A 305 5.19 14.16 15.05
CA ASN A 305 4.97 12.70 14.93
C ASN A 305 4.29 12.13 16.20
N THR A 306 3.43 12.89 16.85
CA THR A 306 2.61 12.37 17.94
C THR A 306 1.81 11.17 17.48
N PRO A 307 1.85 10.04 18.21
CA PRO A 307 1.13 8.83 17.81
C PRO A 307 -0.38 9.07 17.70
N LEU A 308 -0.97 8.59 16.62
CA LEU A 308 -2.41 8.62 16.40
C LEU A 308 -2.82 7.38 15.61
N THR A 309 -3.90 6.72 16.01
CA THR A 309 -4.48 5.62 15.24
C THR A 309 -5.90 5.98 14.83
N LEU A 310 -6.15 5.94 13.53
CA LEU A 310 -7.44 6.15 12.90
C LEU A 310 -7.90 4.84 12.29
N THR A 311 -9.09 4.38 12.64
CA THR A 311 -9.63 3.12 12.14
C THR A 311 -10.94 3.38 11.40
N ILE A 312 -11.05 2.83 10.19
CA ILE A 312 -12.24 2.87 9.34
C ILE A 312 -12.79 1.45 9.25
N PRO A 313 -14.07 1.21 9.51
CA PRO A 313 -14.67 -0.09 9.28
C PRO A 313 -14.74 -0.36 7.77
N THR A 314 -14.41 -1.57 7.35
CA THR A 314 -14.69 -2.04 5.98
C THR A 314 -16.18 -2.29 5.79
N LEU A 315 -16.64 -2.28 4.55
CA LEU A 315 -18.03 -2.55 4.18
C LEU A 315 -18.10 -3.83 3.31
N PHE A 316 -19.23 -4.50 3.33
CA PHE A 316 -19.49 -5.61 2.43
C PHE A 316 -20.32 -5.14 1.23
N HIS A 317 -19.83 -5.39 0.03
CA HIS A 317 -20.56 -5.23 -1.22
C HIS A 317 -21.06 -6.61 -1.67
N ALA A 318 -22.37 -6.81 -1.67
CA ALA A 318 -22.95 -8.13 -1.93
C ALA A 318 -22.81 -8.58 -3.39
N GLY A 319 -22.85 -7.64 -4.35
CA GLY A 319 -22.75 -7.95 -5.77
C GLY A 319 -23.80 -8.95 -6.26
N GLU A 320 -23.49 -9.60 -7.38
CA GLU A 320 -24.33 -10.62 -8.02
C GLU A 320 -23.70 -12.04 -7.97
N SER A 321 -22.52 -12.18 -7.35
CA SER A 321 -21.77 -13.44 -7.33
C SER A 321 -22.13 -14.37 -6.18
N ILE A 322 -23.23 -14.13 -5.47
CA ILE A 322 -23.73 -14.98 -4.36
C ILE A 322 -25.16 -15.42 -4.66
N ILE A 323 -25.38 -16.74 -4.66
CA ILE A 323 -26.70 -17.33 -4.81
C ILE A 323 -27.34 -17.61 -3.44
N LYS A 324 -28.66 -17.67 -3.42
CA LYS A 324 -29.44 -18.23 -2.31
C LYS A 324 -29.65 -19.72 -2.56
N LEU A 325 -29.24 -20.59 -1.61
CA LEU A 325 -29.39 -22.04 -1.63
C LEU A 325 -30.77 -22.50 -1.15
#